data_8272ec4ee1fee5d96a1dbf94dea44110
#
_entry.id   8272ec4ee1fee5d96a1dbf94dea44110
#
_cell.length_a   1.000
_cell.length_b   1.000
_cell.length_c   1.000
_cell.angle_alpha   90.00
_cell.angle_beta   90.00
_cell.angle_gamma   90.00
#
_symmetry.space_group_name_H-M   'P 1'
#
loop_
_entity.id
_entity.type
_entity.pdbx_description
1 polymer ?
#
loop_
_entity_poly.entity_id
_entity_poly.type
_entity_poly.pdbx_seq_one_letter_code
_entity_poly.pdbx_strand_id
1 'polypeptide(L)'
;MKDGISLGDRVRLQGWVRTRRDSKAGLSFLQLHDGSCFDSAQVVAPGELDNYVSEVQNLTTGCSLIAEGKVVASEGKGQSVELLASRIELVGMVDDPETYPMPAKRHTFEYLREQAHLRVRTNVFSAMARVRHCVANAIHRYFHEKGFYWVHTPIITGSDCEGAGEMFRVSALDMENLPRTETGAVDFSQDFFGKETNLTVSGQLNVESYCLALSKVYTFGPTFRAENSNTSRHLAEFWMIEPEIAFADLSDDADLAENFLKEIFRSLLNEREDDMAFFQQRVDKDCINRLEKFVEASFERMEYTDAIIRLEKAVTDGHNFQFPVEWGMDLQSEHERWLTEEHIGRPVVLVNYPKDIKAFYMRMNDDGKTVAAMDVLAPGIGEIIGGSQREERL
;
A
#
# COMPACT_ATOMS: atom_id res chain seq x y z
N MET A 1 -23.57 8.03 -3.24
CA MET A 1 -24.98 8.24 -2.82
C MET A 1 -25.62 6.96 -2.28
N LYS A 2 -24.87 6.19 -1.45
CA LYS A 2 -25.41 4.92 -0.91
C LYS A 2 -26.32 5.10 0.31
N ASP A 3 -26.28 6.24 1.01
CA ASP A 3 -27.03 6.42 2.26
C ASP A 3 -27.79 7.75 2.31
N GLY A 4 -29.10 7.68 2.26
CA GLY A 4 -30.02 8.72 2.71
C GLY A 4 -30.44 9.78 1.69
N ILE A 5 -30.06 9.72 0.41
CA ILE A 5 -30.51 10.67 -0.61
C ILE A 5 -31.61 10.04 -1.46
N SER A 6 -32.78 10.72 -1.53
CA SER A 6 -33.96 10.29 -2.27
C SER A 6 -34.24 11.16 -3.49
N LEU A 7 -34.98 10.60 -4.46
CA LEU A 7 -35.49 11.41 -5.57
C LEU A 7 -36.31 12.59 -5.05
N GLY A 8 -35.98 13.76 -5.55
CA GLY A 8 -36.63 14.99 -5.14
C GLY A 8 -35.89 15.82 -4.11
N ASP A 9 -34.89 15.24 -3.45
CA ASP A 9 -34.07 15.96 -2.46
C ASP A 9 -33.26 17.08 -3.12
N ARG A 10 -33.07 18.16 -2.39
CA ARG A 10 -32.16 19.23 -2.77
C ARG A 10 -30.79 18.95 -2.18
N VAL A 11 -29.76 18.92 -3.05
CA VAL A 11 -28.38 18.67 -2.65
C VAL A 11 -27.45 19.72 -3.24
N ARG A 12 -26.29 19.88 -2.59
CA ARG A 12 -25.18 20.70 -3.03
C ARG A 12 -23.97 19.80 -3.28
N LEU A 13 -23.47 19.80 -4.51
CA LEU A 13 -22.27 19.08 -4.91
C LEU A 13 -21.14 20.08 -5.13
N GLN A 14 -19.93 19.69 -4.73
CA GLN A 14 -18.70 20.46 -4.94
C GLN A 14 -17.66 19.54 -5.55
N GLY A 15 -16.91 20.01 -6.54
CA GLY A 15 -15.90 19.17 -7.16
C GLY A 15 -15.30 19.75 -8.43
N TRP A 16 -14.61 18.88 -9.13
CA TRP A 16 -13.94 19.20 -10.38
C TRP A 16 -14.62 18.55 -11.57
N VAL A 17 -14.74 19.33 -12.67
CA VAL A 17 -15.27 18.86 -13.93
C VAL A 17 -14.32 17.81 -14.54
N ARG A 18 -14.83 16.62 -14.81
CA ARG A 18 -14.13 15.58 -15.58
C ARG A 18 -14.39 15.71 -17.06
N THR A 19 -15.65 15.91 -17.41
CA THR A 19 -16.08 16.12 -18.81
C THR A 19 -17.31 17.02 -18.83
N ARG A 20 -17.47 17.76 -19.91
CA ARG A 20 -18.70 18.45 -20.30
C ARG A 20 -19.14 17.95 -21.67
N ARG A 21 -20.44 17.83 -21.85
CA ARG A 21 -21.08 17.51 -23.12
C ARG A 21 -22.35 18.34 -23.28
N ASP A 22 -22.42 19.11 -24.37
CA ASP A 22 -23.57 19.91 -24.68
C ASP A 22 -24.62 19.11 -25.46
N SER A 23 -25.90 19.31 -25.16
CA SER A 23 -27.02 18.73 -25.87
C SER A 23 -27.61 19.73 -26.86
N LYS A 24 -28.14 19.25 -27.98
CA LYS A 24 -28.90 20.05 -28.93
C LYS A 24 -30.17 20.67 -28.33
N ALA A 25 -30.63 20.18 -27.19
CA ALA A 25 -31.78 20.70 -26.43
C ALA A 25 -31.43 21.92 -25.59
N GLY A 26 -30.23 22.48 -25.71
CA GLY A 26 -29.84 23.73 -24.99
C GLY A 26 -29.49 23.49 -23.53
N LEU A 27 -28.93 22.35 -23.17
CA LEU A 27 -28.45 22.03 -21.81
C LEU A 27 -27.08 21.35 -21.87
N SER A 28 -26.33 21.37 -20.77
CA SER A 28 -25.04 20.71 -20.65
C SER A 28 -25.07 19.60 -19.59
N PHE A 29 -24.39 18.49 -19.88
CA PHE A 29 -24.11 17.42 -18.95
C PHE A 29 -22.68 17.56 -18.44
N LEU A 30 -22.53 17.72 -17.13
CA LEU A 30 -21.23 17.82 -16.47
C LEU A 30 -20.99 16.55 -15.63
N GLN A 31 -19.85 15.92 -15.82
CA GLN A 31 -19.38 14.89 -14.90
C GLN A 31 -18.54 15.57 -13.82
N LEU A 32 -19.09 15.65 -12.63
CA LEU A 32 -18.46 16.28 -11.46
C LEU A 32 -17.91 15.21 -10.51
N HIS A 33 -16.69 15.41 -10.05
CA HIS A 33 -15.99 14.44 -9.19
C HIS A 33 -15.29 15.15 -8.03
N ASP A 34 -15.51 14.70 -6.80
CA ASP A 34 -14.90 15.24 -5.59
C ASP A 34 -13.79 14.32 -5.01
N GLY A 35 -13.61 13.13 -5.58
CA GLY A 35 -12.62 12.14 -5.15
C GLY A 35 -13.13 11.17 -4.07
N SER A 36 -14.29 11.36 -3.50
CA SER A 36 -14.83 10.54 -2.39
C SER A 36 -15.14 9.10 -2.77
N CYS A 37 -15.50 8.87 -4.03
CA CYS A 37 -15.79 7.54 -4.59
C CYS A 37 -15.24 7.40 -6.01
N PHE A 38 -15.40 6.24 -6.62
CA PHE A 38 -14.90 6.01 -7.98
C PHE A 38 -15.72 6.76 -9.05
N ASP A 39 -17.04 6.74 -8.93
CA ASP A 39 -17.95 7.32 -9.92
C ASP A 39 -18.05 8.84 -9.79
N SER A 40 -18.29 9.48 -10.93
CA SER A 40 -18.61 10.92 -11.00
C SER A 40 -20.12 11.12 -10.89
N ALA A 41 -20.53 12.22 -10.27
CA ALA A 41 -21.92 12.65 -10.30
C ALA A 41 -22.23 13.35 -11.62
N GLN A 42 -23.32 12.98 -12.29
CA GLN A 42 -23.82 13.74 -13.43
C GLN A 42 -24.65 14.93 -12.97
N VAL A 43 -24.28 16.11 -13.43
CA VAL A 43 -25.01 17.36 -13.24
C VAL A 43 -25.60 17.77 -14.58
N VAL A 44 -26.91 17.94 -14.63
CA VAL A 44 -27.62 18.52 -15.78
C VAL A 44 -27.74 20.01 -15.53
N ALA A 45 -27.10 20.80 -16.38
CA ALA A 45 -27.12 22.26 -16.35
C ALA A 45 -28.08 22.77 -17.41
N PRO A 46 -29.27 23.24 -17.04
CA PRO A 46 -30.26 23.82 -17.98
C PRO A 46 -29.74 25.13 -18.60
N GLY A 47 -30.13 25.39 -19.84
CA GLY A 47 -29.76 26.61 -20.58
C GLY A 47 -30.33 27.90 -19.99
N GLU A 48 -31.31 27.79 -19.11
CA GLU A 48 -31.99 28.91 -18.41
C GLU A 48 -31.17 29.42 -17.20
N LEU A 49 -30.06 28.78 -16.84
CA LEU A 49 -29.19 29.31 -15.78
C LEU A 49 -28.62 30.67 -16.18
N ASP A 50 -28.63 31.64 -15.27
CA ASP A 50 -28.18 33.01 -15.53
C ASP A 50 -26.75 33.10 -16.09
N ASN A 51 -25.90 32.16 -15.67
CA ASN A 51 -24.50 32.10 -16.09
C ASN A 51 -24.21 30.96 -17.12
N TYR A 52 -25.26 30.40 -17.75
CA TYR A 52 -25.08 29.27 -18.67
C TYR A 52 -24.14 29.60 -19.82
N VAL A 53 -24.38 30.70 -20.54
CA VAL A 53 -23.59 31.11 -21.70
C VAL A 53 -22.22 31.66 -21.29
N SER A 54 -22.18 32.45 -20.21
CA SER A 54 -20.94 33.14 -19.78
C SER A 54 -19.95 32.22 -19.09
N GLU A 55 -20.41 31.19 -18.37
CA GLU A 55 -19.56 30.33 -17.55
C GLU A 55 -19.71 28.83 -17.89
N VAL A 56 -20.95 28.27 -17.82
CA VAL A 56 -21.15 26.82 -17.95
C VAL A 56 -20.69 26.28 -19.29
N GLN A 57 -20.96 26.99 -20.37
CA GLN A 57 -20.50 26.62 -21.72
C GLN A 57 -18.98 26.71 -21.91
N ASN A 58 -18.27 27.34 -20.99
CA ASN A 58 -16.81 27.48 -21.01
C ASN A 58 -16.09 26.50 -20.06
N LEU A 59 -16.86 25.69 -19.31
CA LEU A 59 -16.27 24.70 -18.41
C LEU A 59 -15.53 23.60 -19.19
N THR A 60 -14.31 23.31 -18.76
CA THR A 60 -13.48 22.27 -19.31
C THR A 60 -12.98 21.30 -18.22
N THR A 61 -12.32 20.22 -18.59
CA THR A 61 -11.70 19.29 -17.65
C THR A 61 -10.78 20.06 -16.70
N GLY A 62 -10.97 19.87 -15.40
CA GLY A 62 -10.15 20.51 -14.36
C GLY A 62 -10.76 21.76 -13.73
N CYS A 63 -11.75 22.41 -14.36
CA CYS A 63 -12.51 23.49 -13.72
C CYS A 63 -13.17 22.98 -12.44
N SER A 64 -13.32 23.84 -11.43
CA SER A 64 -13.99 23.52 -10.18
C SER A 64 -15.26 24.36 -10.01
N LEU A 65 -16.31 23.74 -9.48
CA LEU A 65 -17.60 24.39 -9.32
C LEU A 65 -18.38 23.84 -8.12
N ILE A 66 -19.43 24.58 -7.75
CA ILE A 66 -20.49 24.18 -6.84
C ILE A 66 -21.77 24.10 -7.65
N ALA A 67 -22.48 22.97 -7.57
CA ALA A 67 -23.78 22.77 -8.18
C ALA A 67 -24.84 22.52 -7.11
N GLU A 68 -25.93 23.30 -7.11
CA GLU A 68 -27.08 23.11 -6.25
C GLU A 68 -28.28 22.75 -7.10
N GLY A 69 -29.06 21.77 -6.67
CA GLY A 69 -30.18 21.34 -7.48
C GLY A 69 -30.98 20.23 -6.82
N LYS A 70 -31.82 19.60 -7.62
CA LYS A 70 -32.71 18.51 -7.23
C LYS A 70 -32.23 17.19 -7.79
N VAL A 71 -32.22 16.15 -6.95
CA VAL A 71 -31.93 14.78 -7.41
C VAL A 71 -33.10 14.25 -8.21
N VAL A 72 -32.87 13.88 -9.44
CA VAL A 72 -33.87 13.32 -10.37
C VAL A 72 -33.40 11.94 -10.89
N ALA A 73 -34.37 11.16 -11.37
CA ALA A 73 -34.05 9.92 -12.07
C ALA A 73 -33.29 10.25 -13.36
N SER A 74 -32.21 9.51 -13.64
CA SER A 74 -31.46 9.70 -14.88
C SER A 74 -32.15 8.99 -16.04
N GLU A 75 -32.28 9.67 -17.18
CA GLU A 75 -32.71 9.08 -18.44
C GLU A 75 -31.53 8.42 -19.19
N GLY A 76 -30.29 8.68 -18.74
CA GLY A 76 -29.06 8.19 -19.34
C GLY A 76 -28.70 6.76 -18.90
N LYS A 77 -27.85 6.11 -19.70
CA LYS A 77 -27.28 4.82 -19.33
C LYS A 77 -26.05 5.03 -18.41
N GLY A 78 -25.92 4.20 -17.38
CA GLY A 78 -24.74 4.15 -16.52
C GLY A 78 -24.90 4.76 -15.14
N GLN A 79 -25.94 5.54 -14.87
CA GLN A 79 -26.31 6.02 -13.54
C GLN A 79 -27.82 5.98 -13.33
N SER A 80 -28.27 5.78 -12.09
CA SER A 80 -29.70 5.74 -11.73
C SER A 80 -30.28 7.13 -11.45
N VAL A 81 -29.44 8.06 -11.02
CA VAL A 81 -29.84 9.42 -10.65
C VAL A 81 -28.85 10.44 -11.19
N GLU A 82 -29.33 11.69 -11.29
CA GLU A 82 -28.53 12.84 -11.69
C GLU A 82 -29.01 14.09 -10.92
N LEU A 83 -28.18 15.13 -10.87
CA LEU A 83 -28.52 16.42 -10.29
C LEU A 83 -29.05 17.36 -11.36
N LEU A 84 -30.31 17.69 -11.32
CA LEU A 84 -30.85 18.81 -12.13
C LEU A 84 -30.50 20.12 -11.41
N ALA A 85 -29.56 20.85 -11.96
CA ALA A 85 -29.03 22.05 -11.33
C ALA A 85 -30.04 23.21 -11.43
N SER A 86 -30.21 23.89 -10.30
CA SER A 86 -30.92 25.19 -10.21
C SER A 86 -29.93 26.34 -10.04
N ARG A 87 -28.69 26.06 -9.68
CA ARG A 87 -27.61 27.02 -9.55
C ARG A 87 -26.27 26.33 -9.79
N ILE A 88 -25.40 26.98 -10.53
CA ILE A 88 -23.99 26.58 -10.67
C ILE A 88 -23.15 27.82 -10.35
N GLU A 89 -22.17 27.64 -9.46
CA GLU A 89 -21.20 28.65 -9.08
C GLU A 89 -19.83 28.18 -9.48
N LEU A 90 -19.17 28.94 -10.34
CA LEU A 90 -17.81 28.68 -10.76
C LEU A 90 -16.85 29.08 -9.63
N VAL A 91 -15.98 28.11 -9.22
CA VAL A 91 -14.96 28.34 -8.20
C VAL A 91 -13.57 28.58 -8.84
N GLY A 92 -13.27 27.86 -9.92
CA GLY A 92 -12.00 28.02 -10.62
C GLY A 92 -12.07 27.55 -12.07
N MET A 93 -11.53 28.34 -12.97
CA MET A 93 -11.36 28.01 -14.39
C MET A 93 -10.01 27.37 -14.67
N VAL A 94 -9.93 26.69 -15.79
CA VAL A 94 -8.68 26.34 -16.45
C VAL A 94 -8.46 27.40 -17.54
N ASP A 95 -7.40 28.20 -17.40
CA ASP A 95 -7.15 29.35 -18.28
C ASP A 95 -6.90 28.92 -19.73
N ASP A 96 -6.11 27.87 -19.92
CA ASP A 96 -5.84 27.27 -21.23
C ASP A 96 -6.10 25.77 -21.22
N PRO A 97 -7.26 25.32 -21.71
CA PRO A 97 -7.61 23.91 -21.77
C PRO A 97 -6.69 23.06 -22.66
N GLU A 98 -6.01 23.64 -23.63
CA GLU A 98 -5.13 22.91 -24.54
C GLU A 98 -3.81 22.53 -23.87
N THR A 99 -3.33 23.36 -22.96
CA THR A 99 -2.12 23.11 -22.18
C THR A 99 -2.39 22.40 -20.84
N TYR A 100 -3.67 22.21 -20.47
CA TYR A 100 -4.00 21.48 -19.23
C TYR A 100 -3.49 20.03 -19.30
N PRO A 101 -2.57 19.61 -18.40
CA PRO A 101 -1.83 18.36 -18.58
C PRO A 101 -2.65 17.10 -18.29
N MET A 102 -3.88 17.22 -17.75
CA MET A 102 -4.75 16.10 -17.40
C MET A 102 -6.07 16.09 -18.18
N PRO A 103 -6.07 16.13 -19.52
CA PRO A 103 -7.30 15.99 -20.30
C PRO A 103 -7.93 14.61 -20.08
N ALA A 104 -9.23 14.47 -20.40
CA ALA A 104 -10.02 13.26 -20.21
C ALA A 104 -9.63 12.15 -21.21
N LYS A 105 -8.39 11.66 -21.17
CA LYS A 105 -7.87 10.54 -21.95
C LYS A 105 -7.01 9.61 -21.10
N ARG A 106 -6.62 8.47 -21.64
CA ARG A 106 -5.67 7.57 -21.00
C ARG A 106 -4.26 8.17 -21.03
N HIS A 107 -3.56 8.15 -19.90
CA HIS A 107 -2.18 8.57 -19.76
C HIS A 107 -1.29 7.35 -19.43
N THR A 108 -0.04 7.38 -19.87
CA THR A 108 0.96 6.37 -19.47
C THR A 108 1.48 6.64 -18.06
N PHE A 109 2.01 5.63 -17.38
CA PHE A 109 2.57 5.81 -16.04
C PHE A 109 3.81 6.70 -16.06
N GLU A 110 4.61 6.67 -17.11
CA GLU A 110 5.78 7.55 -17.31
C GLU A 110 5.33 9.01 -17.30
N TYR A 111 4.34 9.37 -18.13
CA TYR A 111 3.77 10.71 -18.15
C TYR A 111 3.21 11.13 -16.79
N LEU A 112 2.51 10.22 -16.10
CA LEU A 112 1.92 10.51 -14.78
C LEU A 112 2.98 10.69 -13.68
N ARG A 113 4.18 10.12 -13.83
CA ARG A 113 5.31 10.41 -12.92
C ARG A 113 5.82 11.83 -13.09
N GLU A 114 5.88 12.34 -14.31
CA GLU A 114 6.27 13.73 -14.60
C GLU A 114 5.20 14.73 -14.11
N GLN A 115 3.92 14.34 -14.16
CA GLN A 115 2.78 15.14 -13.67
C GLN A 115 2.38 14.77 -12.23
N ALA A 116 3.34 14.59 -11.35
CA ALA A 116 3.14 14.05 -10.00
C ALA A 116 2.08 14.80 -9.17
N HIS A 117 2.02 16.13 -9.29
CA HIS A 117 1.10 17.02 -8.57
C HIS A 117 -0.37 16.91 -9.04
N LEU A 118 -0.61 16.41 -10.27
CA LEU A 118 -1.96 16.27 -10.84
C LEU A 118 -2.38 14.81 -11.04
N ARG A 119 -1.45 13.84 -11.01
CA ARG A 119 -1.75 12.44 -11.32
C ARG A 119 -2.85 11.83 -10.45
N VAL A 120 -3.01 12.31 -9.22
CA VAL A 120 -4.08 11.83 -8.32
C VAL A 120 -5.48 12.16 -8.83
N ARG A 121 -5.64 13.06 -9.78
CA ARG A 121 -6.91 13.34 -10.46
C ARG A 121 -7.30 12.27 -11.48
N THR A 122 -6.41 11.33 -11.82
CA THR A 122 -6.72 10.20 -12.70
C THR A 122 -7.41 9.07 -11.92
N ASN A 123 -8.23 8.28 -12.60
CA ASN A 123 -8.95 7.17 -11.97
C ASN A 123 -8.02 6.19 -11.26
N VAL A 124 -6.87 5.85 -11.90
CA VAL A 124 -5.93 4.87 -11.33
C VAL A 124 -5.28 5.37 -10.03
N PHE A 125 -4.81 6.62 -9.98
CA PHE A 125 -4.16 7.14 -8.78
C PHE A 125 -5.14 7.54 -7.68
N SER A 126 -6.35 8.01 -8.04
CA SER A 126 -7.39 8.25 -7.04
C SER A 126 -7.91 6.95 -6.43
N ALA A 127 -8.13 5.91 -7.23
CA ALA A 127 -8.48 4.58 -6.75
C ALA A 127 -7.37 4.02 -5.84
N MET A 128 -6.10 4.12 -6.25
CA MET A 128 -4.94 3.73 -5.43
C MET A 128 -4.93 4.46 -4.08
N ALA A 129 -5.19 5.77 -4.07
CA ALA A 129 -5.21 6.55 -2.83
C ALA A 129 -6.33 6.09 -1.88
N ARG A 130 -7.54 5.81 -2.40
CA ARG A 130 -8.66 5.29 -1.60
C ARG A 130 -8.39 3.87 -1.08
N VAL A 131 -7.79 3.00 -1.91
CA VAL A 131 -7.38 1.65 -1.49
C VAL A 131 -6.34 1.74 -0.37
N ARG A 132 -5.29 2.55 -0.53
CA ARG A 132 -4.28 2.74 0.53
C ARG A 132 -4.88 3.28 1.83
N HIS A 133 -5.80 4.23 1.74
CA HIS A 133 -6.54 4.74 2.90
C HIS A 133 -7.36 3.64 3.59
N CYS A 134 -8.10 2.83 2.83
CA CYS A 134 -8.88 1.71 3.35
C CYS A 134 -7.97 0.69 4.07
N VAL A 135 -6.89 0.29 3.43
CA VAL A 135 -5.92 -0.66 4.01
C VAL A 135 -5.30 -0.11 5.29
N ALA A 136 -4.87 1.17 5.31
CA ALA A 136 -4.29 1.78 6.51
C ALA A 136 -5.29 1.80 7.69
N ASN A 137 -6.56 2.15 7.42
CA ASN A 137 -7.60 2.11 8.46
C ASN A 137 -7.90 0.68 8.93
N ALA A 138 -7.93 -0.30 8.02
CA ALA A 138 -8.13 -1.70 8.37
C ALA A 138 -6.99 -2.23 9.27
N ILE A 139 -5.74 -1.86 8.98
CA ILE A 139 -4.57 -2.17 9.81
C ILE A 139 -4.77 -1.64 11.24
N HIS A 140 -5.03 -0.34 11.38
CA HIS A 140 -5.23 0.25 12.70
C HIS A 140 -6.43 -0.34 13.45
N ARG A 141 -7.55 -0.60 12.77
CA ARG A 141 -8.73 -1.23 13.33
C ARG A 141 -8.43 -2.64 13.84
N TYR A 142 -7.79 -3.48 13.02
CA TYR A 142 -7.42 -4.83 13.38
C TYR A 142 -6.58 -4.89 14.66
N PHE A 143 -5.49 -4.15 14.70
CA PHE A 143 -4.61 -4.15 15.86
C PHE A 143 -5.27 -3.56 17.10
N HIS A 144 -6.05 -2.49 16.95
CA HIS A 144 -6.81 -1.91 18.06
C HIS A 144 -7.79 -2.92 18.68
N GLU A 145 -8.57 -3.61 17.85
CA GLU A 145 -9.54 -4.62 18.29
C GLU A 145 -8.89 -5.85 18.93
N LYS A 146 -7.64 -6.16 18.57
CA LYS A 146 -6.83 -7.22 19.18
C LYS A 146 -6.08 -6.76 20.44
N GLY A 147 -6.24 -5.51 20.86
CA GLY A 147 -5.65 -4.95 22.08
C GLY A 147 -4.20 -4.52 21.94
N PHE A 148 -3.73 -4.26 20.74
CA PHE A 148 -2.40 -3.73 20.48
C PHE A 148 -2.38 -2.21 20.63
N TYR A 149 -1.27 -1.67 21.11
CA TYR A 149 -0.98 -0.25 21.12
C TYR A 149 -0.10 0.13 19.92
N TRP A 150 -0.52 1.15 19.17
CA TRP A 150 0.32 1.73 18.14
C TRP A 150 1.41 2.61 18.74
N VAL A 151 2.65 2.35 18.38
CA VAL A 151 3.83 3.07 18.86
C VAL A 151 4.48 3.82 17.70
N HIS A 152 4.70 5.11 17.86
CA HIS A 152 5.48 5.93 16.94
C HIS A 152 6.97 5.78 17.27
N THR A 153 7.70 4.97 16.50
CA THR A 153 9.14 4.79 16.65
C THR A 153 9.92 5.89 15.93
N PRO A 154 11.10 6.30 16.42
CA PRO A 154 11.92 7.29 15.75
C PRO A 154 12.37 6.86 14.35
N ILE A 155 12.36 7.82 13.41
CA ILE A 155 12.83 7.60 12.03
C ILE A 155 14.35 7.79 11.93
N ILE A 156 14.91 8.73 12.73
CA ILE A 156 16.35 8.96 12.81
C ILE A 156 16.90 8.10 13.94
N THR A 157 17.89 7.27 13.63
CA THR A 157 18.47 6.32 14.58
C THR A 157 19.98 6.24 14.45
N GLY A 158 20.66 5.88 15.56
CA GLY A 158 22.07 5.51 15.57
C GLY A 158 22.28 3.99 15.57
N SER A 159 21.21 3.19 15.43
CA SER A 159 21.26 1.72 15.48
C SER A 159 20.87 1.11 14.15
N ASP A 160 21.63 0.14 13.69
CA ASP A 160 21.25 -0.74 12.58
C ASP A 160 20.54 -1.96 13.15
N CYS A 161 19.25 -2.12 12.83
CA CYS A 161 18.41 -3.19 13.35
C CYS A 161 18.76 -4.54 12.73
N GLU A 162 19.13 -4.58 11.48
CA GLU A 162 19.35 -5.82 10.72
C GLU A 162 20.84 -6.18 10.61
N GLY A 163 21.74 -5.24 10.94
CA GLY A 163 23.20 -5.46 10.94
C GLY A 163 23.84 -5.60 9.57
N ALA A 164 23.08 -5.43 8.50
CA ALA A 164 23.53 -5.56 7.12
C ALA A 164 22.91 -4.53 6.17
N GLY A 165 22.07 -3.63 6.70
CA GLY A 165 21.32 -2.69 5.90
C GLY A 165 22.19 -1.56 5.36
N GLU A 166 22.11 -1.28 4.06
CA GLU A 166 22.59 -0.01 3.52
C GLU A 166 21.66 1.11 3.99
N MET A 167 22.16 1.91 4.93
CA MET A 167 21.37 2.98 5.56
C MET A 167 21.64 4.33 4.90
N PHE A 168 20.58 5.12 4.68
CA PHE A 168 20.74 6.53 4.34
C PHE A 168 21.24 7.30 5.55
N ARG A 169 22.38 7.99 5.41
CA ARG A 169 22.93 8.83 6.47
C ARG A 169 22.16 10.14 6.62
N VAL A 170 21.88 10.53 7.85
CA VAL A 170 21.31 11.82 8.21
C VAL A 170 22.38 12.67 8.90
N SER A 171 22.69 13.83 8.34
CA SER A 171 23.72 14.72 8.86
C SER A 171 23.34 16.17 8.60
N ALA A 172 23.69 17.06 9.54
CA ALA A 172 23.60 18.51 9.40
C ALA A 172 24.97 19.14 9.10
N LEU A 173 26.01 18.34 8.90
CA LEU A 173 27.34 18.85 8.55
C LEU A 173 27.35 19.44 7.14
N ASP A 174 28.15 20.48 6.96
CA ASP A 174 28.42 21.06 5.65
C ASP A 174 29.24 20.04 4.81
N MET A 175 28.62 19.52 3.74
CA MET A 175 29.24 18.51 2.87
C MET A 175 30.46 19.03 2.10
N GLU A 176 30.59 20.36 1.92
CA GLU A 176 31.76 20.97 1.27
C GLU A 176 32.93 21.15 2.24
N ASN A 177 32.64 21.26 3.55
CA ASN A 177 33.64 21.50 4.60
C ASN A 177 33.46 20.53 5.77
N LEU A 178 33.56 19.23 5.51
CA LEU A 178 33.39 18.19 6.53
C LEU A 178 34.49 18.27 7.60
N PRO A 179 34.13 18.36 8.89
CA PRO A 179 35.10 18.26 9.99
C PRO A 179 35.74 16.86 9.97
N ARG A 180 37.05 16.80 10.26
CA ARG A 180 37.84 15.57 10.24
C ARG A 180 38.49 15.30 11.58
N THR A 181 38.54 14.03 11.97
CA THR A 181 39.36 13.56 13.10
C THR A 181 40.85 13.56 12.72
N GLU A 182 41.71 13.35 13.70
CA GLU A 182 43.16 13.20 13.49
C GLU A 182 43.50 12.06 12.50
N THR A 183 42.65 11.05 12.39
CA THR A 183 42.82 9.94 11.46
C THR A 183 42.26 10.21 10.05
N GLY A 184 41.68 11.41 9.83
CA GLY A 184 41.08 11.79 8.53
C GLY A 184 39.63 11.33 8.31
N ALA A 185 39.04 10.59 9.24
CA ALA A 185 37.64 10.22 9.20
C ALA A 185 36.71 11.43 9.43
N VAL A 186 35.45 11.36 9.03
CA VAL A 186 34.45 12.42 9.37
C VAL A 186 34.26 12.47 10.89
N ASP A 187 34.35 13.67 11.46
CA ASP A 187 34.12 13.87 12.88
C ASP A 187 32.65 14.14 13.20
N PHE A 188 31.89 13.07 13.38
CA PHE A 188 30.46 13.15 13.73
C PHE A 188 30.19 13.69 15.14
N SER A 189 31.21 13.89 16.01
CA SER A 189 31.01 14.56 17.29
C SER A 189 30.59 16.04 17.13
N GLN A 190 30.85 16.61 15.95
CA GLN A 190 30.44 17.96 15.56
C GLN A 190 29.11 18.01 14.83
N ASP A 191 28.49 16.89 14.56
CA ASP A 191 27.16 16.82 13.93
C ASP A 191 26.06 17.11 14.96
N PHE A 192 24.82 17.33 14.48
CA PHE A 192 23.66 17.71 15.28
C PHE A 192 23.43 16.77 16.49
N PHE A 193 23.52 15.46 16.29
CA PHE A 193 23.33 14.45 17.35
C PHE A 193 24.63 14.07 18.08
N GLY A 194 25.76 14.65 17.72
CA GLY A 194 27.07 14.33 18.30
C GLY A 194 27.56 12.92 18.00
N LYS A 195 26.95 12.22 17.07
CA LYS A 195 27.28 10.88 16.59
C LYS A 195 26.70 10.65 15.20
N GLU A 196 27.19 9.62 14.54
CA GLU A 196 26.61 9.16 13.26
C GLU A 196 25.16 8.73 13.46
N THR A 197 24.27 9.22 12.57
CA THR A 197 22.85 8.86 12.54
C THR A 197 22.39 8.57 11.13
N ASN A 198 21.33 7.75 11.03
CA ASN A 198 20.80 7.27 9.77
C ASN A 198 19.27 7.27 9.80
N LEU A 199 18.64 7.15 8.62
CA LEU A 199 17.24 6.80 8.52
C LEU A 199 17.07 5.32 8.87
N THR A 200 16.03 5.01 9.62
CA THR A 200 15.78 3.64 10.11
C THR A 200 15.42 2.68 8.99
N VAL A 201 15.91 1.45 9.08
CA VAL A 201 15.52 0.33 8.21
C VAL A 201 14.34 -0.46 8.79
N SER A 202 14.06 -0.31 10.11
CA SER A 202 12.97 -0.97 10.85
C SER A 202 12.74 -0.26 12.19
N GLY A 203 11.51 -0.26 12.65
CA GLY A 203 11.13 0.21 13.99
C GLY A 203 11.32 -0.83 15.10
N GLN A 204 11.71 -2.07 14.75
CA GLN A 204 11.74 -3.24 15.64
C GLN A 204 12.44 -2.99 16.97
N LEU A 205 13.72 -2.55 16.96
CA LEU A 205 14.50 -2.40 18.21
C LEU A 205 13.88 -1.40 19.18
N ASN A 206 13.24 -0.36 18.67
CA ASN A 206 12.55 0.61 19.50
C ASN A 206 11.23 0.05 20.04
N VAL A 207 10.44 -0.62 19.22
CA VAL A 207 9.12 -1.12 19.61
C VAL A 207 9.20 -2.31 20.55
N GLU A 208 10.26 -3.13 20.47
CA GLU A 208 10.51 -4.22 21.43
C GLU A 208 10.59 -3.71 22.89
N SER A 209 11.19 -2.53 23.11
CA SER A 209 11.22 -1.90 24.44
C SER A 209 9.81 -1.61 24.97
N TYR A 210 8.92 -1.17 24.09
CA TYR A 210 7.51 -0.95 24.44
C TYR A 210 6.76 -2.26 24.65
N CYS A 211 7.08 -3.31 23.87
CA CYS A 211 6.51 -4.65 24.05
C CYS A 211 6.79 -5.21 25.43
N LEU A 212 8.00 -5.02 25.98
CA LEU A 212 8.39 -5.43 27.32
C LEU A 212 7.61 -4.70 28.44
N ALA A 213 6.91 -3.63 28.11
CA ALA A 213 6.10 -2.85 29.07
C ALA A 213 4.59 -2.98 28.81
N LEU A 214 4.17 -3.10 27.56
CA LEU A 214 2.77 -3.03 27.11
C LEU A 214 2.24 -4.36 26.54
N SER A 215 3.08 -5.37 26.40
CA SER A 215 2.81 -6.75 25.95
C SER A 215 2.41 -6.91 24.49
N LYS A 216 1.58 -6.03 23.93
CA LYS A 216 1.13 -6.07 22.53
C LYS A 216 1.23 -4.68 21.92
N VAL A 217 2.15 -4.52 21.01
CA VAL A 217 2.43 -3.25 20.37
C VAL A 217 2.63 -3.45 18.87
N TYR A 218 2.48 -2.39 18.09
CA TYR A 218 2.89 -2.40 16.70
C TYR A 218 3.40 -1.01 16.29
N THR A 219 4.32 -0.97 15.36
CA THR A 219 4.65 0.24 14.63
C THR A 219 4.08 0.14 13.22
N PHE A 220 3.64 1.25 12.66
CA PHE A 220 3.24 1.39 11.27
C PHE A 220 3.75 2.73 10.80
N GLY A 221 4.86 2.72 10.10
CA GLY A 221 5.58 3.92 9.75
C GLY A 221 6.62 3.72 8.63
N PRO A 222 7.23 4.82 8.17
CA PRO A 222 8.19 4.80 7.09
C PRO A 222 9.52 4.14 7.52
N THR A 223 10.07 3.35 6.61
CA THR A 223 11.39 2.73 6.69
C THR A 223 12.16 3.00 5.41
N PHE A 224 13.50 2.94 5.48
CA PHE A 224 14.37 3.39 4.41
C PHE A 224 15.51 2.40 4.22
N ARG A 225 15.77 2.01 2.98
CA ARG A 225 16.88 1.13 2.61
C ARG A 225 17.61 1.69 1.41
N ALA A 226 18.91 1.90 1.53
CA ALA A 226 19.76 2.45 0.48
C ALA A 226 20.27 1.38 -0.52
N GLU A 227 19.65 0.22 -0.53
CA GLU A 227 20.00 -0.89 -1.40
C GLU A 227 19.84 -0.52 -2.87
N ASN A 228 20.88 -0.77 -3.66
CA ASN A 228 20.83 -0.58 -5.10
C ASN A 228 20.16 -1.77 -5.80
N SER A 229 18.85 -1.91 -5.62
CA SER A 229 18.04 -2.97 -6.20
C SER A 229 17.00 -2.42 -7.17
N ASN A 230 17.03 -2.89 -8.42
CA ASN A 230 16.10 -2.49 -9.49
C ASN A 230 15.02 -3.56 -9.73
N THR A 231 14.35 -4.00 -8.69
CA THR A 231 13.22 -4.93 -8.81
C THR A 231 11.89 -4.21 -8.65
N SER A 232 10.80 -4.84 -9.04
CA SER A 232 9.45 -4.30 -8.86
C SER A 232 8.99 -4.26 -7.39
N ARG A 233 9.74 -4.85 -6.47
CA ARG A 233 9.40 -5.01 -5.05
C ARG A 233 10.23 -4.13 -4.12
N HIS A 234 11.39 -3.62 -4.55
CA HIS A 234 12.28 -2.83 -3.71
C HIS A 234 12.05 -1.33 -3.95
N LEU A 235 11.78 -0.63 -2.86
CA LEU A 235 11.68 0.82 -2.80
C LEU A 235 12.66 1.33 -1.74
N ALA A 236 13.27 2.48 -2.00
CA ALA A 236 14.16 3.13 -1.04
C ALA A 236 13.42 3.68 0.20
N GLU A 237 12.13 3.96 0.06
CA GLU A 237 11.21 4.37 1.13
C GLU A 237 9.92 3.57 1.02
N PHE A 238 9.52 2.93 2.11
CA PHE A 238 8.27 2.18 2.22
C PHE A 238 7.77 2.17 3.67
N TRP A 239 6.52 1.77 3.88
CA TRP A 239 5.95 1.67 5.21
C TRP A 239 5.91 0.21 5.64
N MET A 240 6.41 -0.08 6.84
CA MET A 240 6.32 -1.40 7.46
C MET A 240 5.27 -1.42 8.57
N ILE A 241 4.64 -2.59 8.73
CA ILE A 241 3.76 -2.92 9.84
C ILE A 241 4.49 -3.97 10.67
N GLU A 242 4.87 -3.65 11.89
CA GLU A 242 5.77 -4.45 12.70
C GLU A 242 5.14 -4.68 14.09
N PRO A 243 4.24 -5.69 14.24
CA PRO A 243 3.70 -6.06 15.54
C PRO A 243 4.73 -6.84 16.37
N GLU A 244 4.73 -6.58 17.68
CA GLU A 244 5.51 -7.33 18.66
C GLU A 244 4.60 -7.79 19.80
N ILE A 245 4.74 -9.05 20.22
CA ILE A 245 3.88 -9.70 21.20
C ILE A 245 4.73 -10.37 22.27
N ALA A 246 4.55 -9.96 23.52
CA ALA A 246 5.13 -10.68 24.66
C ALA A 246 4.35 -11.97 24.95
N PHE A 247 5.05 -12.98 25.50
CA PHE A 247 4.50 -14.27 25.90
C PHE A 247 3.88 -15.08 24.75
N ALA A 248 4.32 -14.86 23.53
CA ALA A 248 3.91 -15.58 22.34
C ALA A 248 5.06 -16.44 21.79
N ASP A 249 4.70 -17.53 21.13
CA ASP A 249 5.64 -18.36 20.39
C ASP A 249 5.50 -18.15 18.87
N LEU A 250 6.28 -18.90 18.09
CA LEU A 250 6.26 -18.82 16.63
C LEU A 250 4.89 -19.19 16.03
N SER A 251 4.15 -20.11 16.67
CA SER A 251 2.81 -20.49 16.21
C SER A 251 1.80 -19.36 16.39
N ASP A 252 1.86 -18.66 17.53
CA ASP A 252 1.02 -17.49 17.80
C ASP A 252 1.28 -16.38 16.79
N ASP A 253 2.56 -16.13 16.44
CA ASP A 253 2.95 -15.13 15.46
C ASP A 253 2.43 -15.48 14.06
N ALA A 254 2.56 -16.74 13.66
CA ALA A 254 2.05 -17.24 12.39
C ALA A 254 0.51 -17.16 12.30
N ASP A 255 -0.21 -17.42 13.40
CA ASP A 255 -1.66 -17.26 13.46
C ASP A 255 -2.09 -15.80 13.39
N LEU A 256 -1.33 -14.89 14.03
CA LEU A 256 -1.56 -13.46 13.90
C LEU A 256 -1.40 -13.00 12.46
N ALA A 257 -0.31 -13.40 11.79
CA ALA A 257 -0.02 -13.03 10.42
C ALA A 257 -1.12 -13.48 9.44
N GLU A 258 -1.57 -14.74 9.56
CA GLU A 258 -2.68 -15.26 8.74
C GLU A 258 -3.97 -14.49 8.96
N ASN A 259 -4.39 -14.28 10.21
CA ASN A 259 -5.62 -13.58 10.54
C ASN A 259 -5.57 -12.11 10.11
N PHE A 260 -4.43 -11.47 10.29
CA PHE A 260 -4.19 -10.07 9.90
C PHE A 260 -4.35 -9.86 8.39
N LEU A 261 -3.65 -10.64 7.57
CA LEU A 261 -3.73 -10.52 6.11
C LEU A 261 -5.14 -10.78 5.59
N LYS A 262 -5.81 -11.82 6.12
CA LYS A 262 -7.20 -12.12 5.73
C LYS A 262 -8.16 -10.98 6.05
N GLU A 263 -8.01 -10.35 7.23
CA GLU A 263 -8.88 -9.24 7.63
C GLU A 263 -8.67 -7.99 6.78
N ILE A 264 -7.42 -7.65 6.45
CA ILE A 264 -7.12 -6.52 5.57
C ILE A 264 -7.74 -6.73 4.18
N PHE A 265 -7.54 -7.90 3.59
CA PHE A 265 -8.07 -8.17 2.25
C PHE A 265 -9.60 -8.26 2.24
N ARG A 266 -10.21 -8.80 3.28
CA ARG A 266 -11.67 -8.78 3.46
C ARG A 266 -12.21 -7.36 3.56
N SER A 267 -11.56 -6.51 4.35
CA SER A 267 -11.91 -5.09 4.47
C SER A 267 -11.83 -4.37 3.12
N LEU A 268 -10.77 -4.62 2.37
CA LEU A 268 -10.59 -4.03 1.04
C LEU A 268 -11.70 -4.45 0.07
N LEU A 269 -12.00 -5.74 -0.01
CA LEU A 269 -13.04 -6.29 -0.89
C LEU A 269 -14.43 -5.73 -0.55
N ASN A 270 -14.73 -5.54 0.74
CA ASN A 270 -16.03 -5.06 1.19
C ASN A 270 -16.19 -3.52 1.11
N GLU A 271 -15.12 -2.78 1.38
CA GLU A 271 -15.21 -1.32 1.54
C GLU A 271 -14.82 -0.56 0.26
N ARG A 272 -14.16 -1.22 -0.71
CA ARG A 272 -13.64 -0.61 -1.96
C ARG A 272 -14.02 -1.40 -3.21
N GLU A 273 -15.22 -1.94 -3.24
CA GLU A 273 -15.75 -2.75 -4.33
C GLU A 273 -15.60 -2.06 -5.70
N ASP A 274 -15.98 -0.77 -5.79
CA ASP A 274 -15.93 0.00 -7.05
C ASP A 274 -14.48 0.21 -7.53
N ASP A 275 -13.57 0.54 -6.61
CA ASP A 275 -12.14 0.72 -6.91
C ASP A 275 -11.50 -0.61 -7.33
N MET A 276 -11.85 -1.72 -6.67
CA MET A 276 -11.36 -3.05 -7.00
C MET A 276 -11.89 -3.53 -8.35
N ALA A 277 -13.16 -3.26 -8.67
CA ALA A 277 -13.73 -3.57 -9.98
C ALA A 277 -13.00 -2.81 -11.11
N PHE A 278 -12.61 -1.55 -10.86
CA PHE A 278 -11.79 -0.80 -11.80
C PHE A 278 -10.40 -1.46 -11.99
N PHE A 279 -9.70 -1.86 -10.92
CA PHE A 279 -8.42 -2.54 -11.03
C PHE A 279 -8.54 -3.87 -11.78
N GLN A 280 -9.57 -4.66 -11.49
CA GLN A 280 -9.83 -5.90 -12.22
C GLN A 280 -10.06 -5.66 -13.71
N GLN A 281 -10.80 -4.62 -14.08
CA GLN A 281 -11.08 -4.32 -15.48
C GLN A 281 -9.87 -3.77 -16.25
N ARG A 282 -9.01 -2.98 -15.59
CA ARG A 282 -8.02 -2.13 -16.27
C ARG A 282 -6.57 -2.46 -15.99
N VAL A 283 -6.28 -3.15 -14.90
CA VAL A 283 -4.91 -3.41 -14.45
C VAL A 283 -4.61 -4.90 -14.40
N ASP A 284 -5.40 -5.66 -13.63
CA ASP A 284 -5.20 -7.08 -13.42
C ASP A 284 -6.54 -7.82 -13.31
N LYS A 285 -6.88 -8.56 -14.33
CA LYS A 285 -8.19 -9.25 -14.48
C LYS A 285 -8.48 -10.27 -13.39
N ASP A 286 -7.47 -10.75 -12.70
CA ASP A 286 -7.59 -11.79 -11.67
C ASP A 286 -7.45 -11.26 -10.24
N CYS A 287 -7.26 -9.97 -10.05
CA CYS A 287 -6.93 -9.40 -8.74
C CYS A 287 -7.99 -9.69 -7.66
N ILE A 288 -9.28 -9.57 -7.96
CA ILE A 288 -10.36 -9.85 -6.99
C ILE A 288 -10.40 -11.34 -6.65
N ASN A 289 -10.45 -12.21 -7.65
CA ASN A 289 -10.50 -13.67 -7.46
C ASN A 289 -9.28 -14.18 -6.65
N ARG A 290 -8.10 -13.61 -6.88
CA ARG A 290 -6.89 -13.94 -6.12
C ARG A 290 -7.02 -13.53 -4.64
N LEU A 291 -7.56 -12.34 -4.35
CA LEU A 291 -7.80 -11.89 -2.98
C LEU A 291 -8.89 -12.70 -2.27
N GLU A 292 -9.98 -13.05 -2.95
CA GLU A 292 -11.05 -13.91 -2.43
C GLU A 292 -10.50 -15.29 -2.04
N LYS A 293 -9.76 -15.94 -2.96
CA LYS A 293 -9.09 -17.22 -2.68
C LYS A 293 -8.11 -17.13 -1.51
N PHE A 294 -7.37 -16.03 -1.40
CA PHE A 294 -6.45 -15.81 -0.29
C PHE A 294 -7.18 -15.73 1.06
N VAL A 295 -8.30 -15.00 1.11
CA VAL A 295 -9.13 -14.86 2.33
C VAL A 295 -9.75 -16.18 2.76
N GLU A 296 -10.17 -17.02 1.80
CA GLU A 296 -10.83 -18.31 2.06
C GLU A 296 -9.84 -19.44 2.41
N ALA A 297 -8.61 -19.38 1.86
CA ALA A 297 -7.64 -20.44 2.07
C ALA A 297 -7.13 -20.49 3.52
N SER A 298 -6.90 -21.69 4.04
CA SER A 298 -6.02 -21.89 5.20
C SER A 298 -4.57 -21.84 4.73
N PHE A 299 -3.69 -21.19 5.51
CA PHE A 299 -2.27 -21.15 5.16
C PHE A 299 -1.62 -22.49 5.48
N GLU A 300 -0.81 -22.99 4.57
CA GLU A 300 -0.01 -24.20 4.83
C GLU A 300 1.14 -23.86 5.77
N ARG A 301 1.29 -24.63 6.86
CA ARG A 301 2.46 -24.57 7.75
C ARG A 301 3.47 -25.58 7.28
N MET A 302 4.69 -25.16 6.93
CA MET A 302 5.71 -26.01 6.34
C MET A 302 7.07 -25.72 6.95
N GLU A 303 7.81 -26.76 7.30
CA GLU A 303 9.21 -26.65 7.70
C GLU A 303 10.08 -26.25 6.50
N TYR A 304 11.07 -25.38 6.73
CA TYR A 304 12.05 -25.01 5.68
C TYR A 304 12.71 -26.26 5.09
N THR A 305 13.08 -27.22 5.92
CA THR A 305 13.69 -28.48 5.46
C THR A 305 12.78 -29.26 4.52
N ASP A 306 11.47 -29.31 4.81
CA ASP A 306 10.50 -29.99 3.94
C ASP A 306 10.31 -29.25 2.62
N ALA A 307 10.37 -27.91 2.65
CA ALA A 307 10.32 -27.10 1.42
C ALA A 307 11.50 -27.39 0.52
N ILE A 308 12.73 -27.46 1.07
CA ILE A 308 13.93 -27.80 0.29
C ILE A 308 13.80 -29.21 -0.31
N ILE A 309 13.37 -30.22 0.45
CA ILE A 309 13.17 -31.57 -0.08
C ILE A 309 12.17 -31.59 -1.25
N ARG A 310 11.11 -30.79 -1.17
CA ARG A 310 10.13 -30.69 -2.26
C ARG A 310 10.70 -29.99 -3.50
N LEU A 311 11.50 -28.94 -3.30
CA LEU A 311 12.19 -28.24 -4.40
C LEU A 311 13.24 -29.13 -5.06
N GLU A 312 14.05 -29.85 -4.30
CA GLU A 312 15.04 -30.85 -4.83
C GLU A 312 14.34 -31.95 -5.64
N LYS A 313 13.19 -32.41 -5.14
CA LYS A 313 12.39 -33.37 -5.88
C LYS A 313 11.87 -32.77 -7.19
N ALA A 314 11.40 -31.53 -7.20
CA ALA A 314 10.97 -30.86 -8.42
C ALA A 314 12.10 -30.79 -9.47
N VAL A 315 13.33 -30.46 -9.03
CA VAL A 315 14.52 -30.51 -9.90
C VAL A 315 14.74 -31.93 -10.46
N THR A 316 14.65 -32.95 -9.62
CA THR A 316 14.80 -34.35 -10.03
C THR A 316 13.70 -34.76 -11.02
N ASP A 317 12.51 -34.28 -10.84
CA ASP A 317 11.34 -34.52 -11.74
C ASP A 317 11.39 -33.68 -13.02
N GLY A 318 12.44 -32.86 -13.23
CA GLY A 318 12.73 -32.12 -14.46
C GLY A 318 12.33 -30.65 -14.44
N HIS A 319 11.92 -30.09 -13.30
CA HIS A 319 11.73 -28.64 -13.16
C HIS A 319 13.08 -27.92 -13.17
N ASN A 320 13.20 -26.82 -13.91
CA ASN A 320 14.46 -26.10 -14.08
C ASN A 320 14.38 -24.72 -13.42
N PHE A 321 14.94 -24.62 -12.22
CA PHE A 321 15.13 -23.33 -11.53
C PHE A 321 16.39 -22.63 -12.06
N GLN A 322 16.41 -21.31 -12.03
CA GLN A 322 17.60 -20.50 -12.41
C GLN A 322 18.68 -20.54 -11.31
N PHE A 323 18.24 -20.66 -10.05
CA PHE A 323 19.11 -20.72 -8.89
C PHE A 323 19.17 -22.15 -8.33
N PRO A 324 20.32 -22.55 -7.76
CA PRO A 324 20.47 -23.89 -7.19
C PRO A 324 19.51 -24.09 -6.00
N VAL A 325 19.16 -25.34 -5.73
CA VAL A 325 18.38 -25.74 -4.56
C VAL A 325 19.26 -26.58 -3.66
N GLU A 326 19.56 -26.07 -2.46
CA GLU A 326 20.32 -26.79 -1.45
C GLU A 326 19.93 -26.33 -0.05
N TRP A 327 20.08 -27.18 0.95
CA TRP A 327 19.75 -26.81 2.32
C TRP A 327 20.74 -25.76 2.86
N GLY A 328 20.21 -24.71 3.49
CA GLY A 328 21.01 -23.60 4.02
C GLY A 328 21.05 -22.36 3.13
N MET A 329 20.40 -22.39 1.96
CA MET A 329 20.30 -21.23 1.07
C MET A 329 19.10 -20.34 1.40
N ASP A 330 19.16 -19.05 1.08
CA ASP A 330 18.00 -18.19 0.98
C ASP A 330 17.15 -18.56 -0.23
N LEU A 331 15.83 -18.74 -0.01
CA LEU A 331 14.91 -19.00 -1.10
C LEU A 331 14.83 -17.78 -2.03
N GLN A 332 14.93 -18.05 -3.32
CA GLN A 332 14.73 -17.02 -4.33
C GLN A 332 13.25 -16.95 -4.72
N SER A 333 12.82 -15.81 -5.26
CA SER A 333 11.42 -15.57 -5.65
C SER A 333 10.82 -16.66 -6.54
N GLU A 334 11.63 -17.36 -7.34
CA GLU A 334 11.14 -18.47 -8.17
C GLU A 334 10.80 -19.71 -7.33
N HIS A 335 11.59 -19.99 -6.27
CA HIS A 335 11.32 -21.10 -5.33
C HIS A 335 10.05 -20.84 -4.53
N GLU A 336 9.88 -19.63 -4.01
CA GLU A 336 8.68 -19.20 -3.25
C GLU A 336 7.42 -19.29 -4.11
N ARG A 337 7.49 -18.83 -5.36
CA ARG A 337 6.38 -18.89 -6.31
C ARG A 337 6.03 -20.32 -6.68
N TRP A 338 7.02 -21.16 -6.94
CA TRP A 338 6.77 -22.57 -7.22
C TRP A 338 6.08 -23.25 -6.05
N LEU A 339 6.53 -23.02 -4.81
CA LEU A 339 5.90 -23.57 -3.61
C LEU A 339 4.44 -23.13 -3.48
N THR A 340 4.18 -21.82 -3.64
CA THR A 340 2.86 -21.24 -3.37
C THR A 340 1.87 -21.36 -4.54
N GLU A 341 2.35 -21.33 -5.79
CA GLU A 341 1.49 -21.30 -6.97
C GLU A 341 1.33 -22.66 -7.64
N GLU A 342 2.43 -23.44 -7.78
CA GLU A 342 2.42 -24.70 -8.52
C GLU A 342 2.27 -25.91 -7.61
N HIS A 343 2.98 -25.92 -6.47
CA HIS A 343 3.01 -27.10 -5.60
C HIS A 343 1.86 -27.14 -4.59
N ILE A 344 1.62 -26.06 -3.84
CA ILE A 344 0.61 -25.99 -2.79
C ILE A 344 -0.68 -25.33 -3.28
N GLY A 345 -0.59 -24.31 -4.12
CA GLY A 345 -1.73 -23.58 -4.67
C GLY A 345 -2.40 -22.61 -3.68
N ARG A 346 -1.74 -22.26 -2.57
CA ARG A 346 -2.25 -21.37 -1.52
C ARG A 346 -1.09 -20.75 -0.72
N PRO A 347 -1.34 -19.76 0.18
CA PRO A 347 -0.30 -19.18 1.00
C PRO A 347 0.38 -20.22 1.90
N VAL A 348 1.68 -20.05 2.10
CA VAL A 348 2.53 -20.92 2.92
C VAL A 348 3.20 -20.08 4.01
N VAL A 349 3.17 -20.58 5.24
CA VAL A 349 4.04 -20.08 6.32
C VAL A 349 5.18 -21.06 6.46
N LEU A 350 6.33 -20.63 6.01
CA LEU A 350 7.55 -21.42 6.06
C LEU A 350 8.26 -21.14 7.38
N VAL A 351 8.63 -22.17 8.14
CA VAL A 351 9.14 -22.03 9.51
C VAL A 351 10.46 -22.77 9.70
N ASN A 352 11.19 -22.41 10.77
CA ASN A 352 12.41 -23.10 11.23
C ASN A 352 13.54 -23.07 10.19
N TYR A 353 13.97 -21.87 9.85
CA TYR A 353 15.03 -21.61 8.91
C TYR A 353 16.43 -21.95 9.47
N PRO A 354 17.41 -22.24 8.60
CA PRO A 354 18.81 -22.38 9.01
C PRO A 354 19.31 -21.10 9.72
N LYS A 355 20.02 -21.28 10.84
CA LYS A 355 20.52 -20.16 11.65
C LYS A 355 21.48 -19.23 10.91
N ASP A 356 22.23 -19.78 9.96
CA ASP A 356 23.33 -19.05 9.29
C ASP A 356 22.82 -18.02 8.26
N ILE A 357 21.51 -18.08 7.90
CA ILE A 357 20.86 -17.16 6.97
C ILE A 357 19.82 -16.26 7.62
N LYS A 358 19.70 -16.27 8.94
CA LYS A 358 18.72 -15.45 9.70
C LYS A 358 19.43 -14.61 10.77
N ALA A 359 18.74 -13.58 11.27
CA ALA A 359 19.32 -12.64 12.21
C ALA A 359 19.60 -13.24 13.59
N PHE A 360 20.57 -12.68 14.28
CA PHE A 360 21.14 -13.19 15.54
C PHE A 360 20.15 -13.23 16.73
N TYR A 361 19.11 -12.41 16.70
CA TYR A 361 18.12 -12.29 17.78
C TYR A 361 17.03 -13.38 17.76
N MET A 362 17.01 -14.20 16.73
CA MET A 362 16.00 -15.25 16.59
C MET A 362 16.32 -16.44 17.50
N ARG A 363 15.29 -17.01 18.12
CA ARG A 363 15.43 -18.13 19.06
C ARG A 363 16.01 -19.37 18.38
N MET A 364 17.14 -19.84 18.90
CA MET A 364 17.75 -21.10 18.45
C MET A 364 16.87 -22.29 18.82
N ASN A 365 16.54 -23.13 17.86
CA ASN A 365 15.84 -24.40 18.10
C ASN A 365 16.75 -25.43 18.79
N ASP A 366 16.14 -26.44 19.40
CA ASP A 366 16.87 -27.45 20.17
C ASP A 366 17.80 -28.35 19.32
N ASP A 367 17.62 -28.34 17.99
CA ASP A 367 18.48 -29.02 17.03
C ASP A 367 19.87 -28.34 16.86
N GLY A 368 20.01 -27.10 17.35
CA GLY A 368 21.23 -26.30 17.23
C GLY A 368 21.60 -25.88 15.80
N LYS A 369 20.73 -26.11 14.83
CA LYS A 369 20.94 -25.83 13.40
C LYS A 369 19.96 -24.80 12.83
N THR A 370 18.72 -24.79 13.36
CA THR A 370 17.64 -23.92 12.90
C THR A 370 17.25 -22.90 13.97
N VAL A 371 16.57 -21.87 13.54
CA VAL A 371 15.97 -20.82 14.41
C VAL A 371 14.47 -20.75 14.19
N ALA A 372 13.74 -20.32 15.22
CA ALA A 372 12.31 -20.13 15.18
C ALA A 372 11.94 -18.86 14.39
N ALA A 373 12.26 -18.87 13.11
CA ALA A 373 11.90 -17.87 12.12
C ALA A 373 10.72 -18.35 11.28
N MET A 374 9.97 -17.41 10.74
CA MET A 374 8.95 -17.69 9.73
C MET A 374 8.96 -16.65 8.62
N ASP A 375 8.61 -17.09 7.42
CA ASP A 375 8.25 -16.21 6.31
C ASP A 375 6.87 -16.62 5.78
N VAL A 376 5.97 -15.65 5.62
CA VAL A 376 4.65 -15.85 5.00
C VAL A 376 4.78 -15.60 3.52
N LEU A 377 4.60 -16.64 2.73
CA LEU A 377 4.70 -16.61 1.28
C LEU A 377 3.29 -16.55 0.67
N ALA A 378 3.05 -15.55 -0.18
CA ALA A 378 1.78 -15.34 -0.85
C ALA A 378 1.88 -15.60 -2.37
N PRO A 379 0.91 -16.29 -2.99
CA PRO A 379 0.86 -16.47 -4.43
C PRO A 379 0.90 -15.14 -5.19
N GLY A 380 1.72 -15.06 -6.23
CA GLY A 380 1.91 -13.85 -7.05
C GLY A 380 2.82 -12.78 -6.43
N ILE A 381 3.19 -12.93 -5.16
CA ILE A 381 4.00 -11.95 -4.42
C ILE A 381 5.32 -12.58 -3.95
N GLY A 382 5.31 -13.78 -3.35
CA GLY A 382 6.38 -14.37 -2.57
C GLY A 382 6.30 -13.94 -1.11
N GLU A 383 7.43 -13.72 -0.44
CA GLU A 383 7.46 -13.25 0.93
C GLU A 383 6.71 -11.93 1.10
N ILE A 384 5.76 -11.89 2.04
CA ILE A 384 4.96 -10.70 2.40
C ILE A 384 5.14 -10.33 3.88
N ILE A 385 5.45 -11.28 4.75
CA ILE A 385 5.76 -11.07 6.17
C ILE A 385 6.94 -11.96 6.53
N GLY A 386 7.96 -11.39 7.18
CA GLY A 386 8.99 -12.09 7.92
C GLY A 386 8.75 -11.94 9.42
N GLY A 387 8.91 -12.99 10.19
CA GLY A 387 8.72 -12.97 11.65
C GLY A 387 9.62 -13.96 12.39
N SER A 388 9.66 -13.87 13.71
CA SER A 388 10.37 -14.85 14.53
C SER A 388 9.99 -14.78 16.01
N GLN A 389 10.14 -15.90 16.69
CA GLN A 389 10.27 -15.88 18.14
C GLN A 389 11.66 -15.36 18.50
N ARG A 390 11.74 -14.45 19.48
CA ARG A 390 13.01 -13.88 19.95
C ARG A 390 13.73 -14.84 20.89
N GLU A 391 15.08 -14.77 20.93
CA GLU A 391 15.86 -15.53 21.91
C GLU A 391 15.64 -14.96 23.31
N GLU A 392 15.20 -15.79 24.22
CA GLU A 392 14.92 -15.43 25.62
C GLU A 392 15.95 -15.99 26.62
N ARG A 393 16.88 -16.83 26.16
CA ARG A 393 17.92 -17.43 27.00
C ARG A 393 19.15 -16.53 27.05
N LEU A 394 19.79 -16.45 28.23
CA LEU A 394 21.05 -15.71 28.46
C LEU A 394 22.27 -16.45 27.92
#